data_94aadcfe4691b69a16f1e6b538186d55
#
_entry.id   94aadcfe4691b69a16f1e6b538186d55
#
_cell.length_a   1.000
_cell.length_b   1.000
_cell.length_c   1.000
_cell.angle_alpha   90.00
_cell.angle_beta   90.00
_cell.angle_gamma   90.00
#
_symmetry.space_group_name_H-M   'P 1'
#
loop_
_entity.id
_entity.type
_entity.pdbx_description
1 polymer ?
#
loop_
_entity_poly.entity_id
_entity_poly.type
_entity_poly.pdbx_seq_one_letter_code
_entity_poly.pdbx_strand_id
1 'polypeptide(L)'
;MRAVSILTAAALLGACTTSSGPEGPPPMSDNGNDCAVIAAVAKEHYRFNTTDNVPPPLWLDDEGSGWAPRCDWSRYGLTFPATFHPADRPQPQRVQWVSFKQPRYDGRGALIEVGILHGPLAGMGYECRVISGFAGWTVGECKNTWIS
;
A
#
# COMPACT_ATOMS: atom_id res chain seq x y z
N MET A 1 2.77 -77.17 -26.33
CA MET A 1 2.15 -76.32 -25.24
C MET A 1 2.96 -75.06 -25.13
N ARG A 2 2.43 -73.93 -25.61
CA ARG A 2 3.11 -72.63 -25.57
C ARG A 2 2.32 -71.74 -24.54
N ALA A 3 2.98 -71.37 -23.44
CA ALA A 3 2.44 -70.49 -22.48
C ALA A 3 2.65 -69.05 -22.97
N VAL A 4 1.56 -68.32 -23.09
CA VAL A 4 1.54 -66.87 -23.40
C VAL A 4 1.50 -66.10 -22.06
N SER A 5 2.59 -65.40 -21.73
CA SER A 5 2.64 -64.47 -20.58
C SER A 5 2.11 -63.13 -21.01
N ILE A 6 1.03 -62.73 -20.42
CA ILE A 6 0.43 -61.39 -20.55
C ILE A 6 1.08 -60.48 -19.51
N LEU A 7 1.88 -59.53 -19.98
CA LEU A 7 2.37 -58.40 -19.13
C LEU A 7 1.29 -57.35 -19.05
N THR A 8 0.73 -57.18 -17.87
CA THR A 8 -0.13 -56.06 -17.54
C THR A 8 0.73 -54.88 -17.09
N ALA A 9 0.78 -53.85 -17.92
CA ALA A 9 1.39 -52.57 -17.57
C ALA A 9 0.41 -51.77 -16.70
N ALA A 10 0.73 -51.59 -15.43
CA ALA A 10 0.00 -50.69 -14.53
C ALA A 10 0.48 -49.26 -14.76
N ALA A 11 -0.37 -48.44 -15.37
CA ALA A 11 -0.16 -47.00 -15.46
C ALA A 11 -0.44 -46.34 -14.10
N LEU A 12 0.61 -45.86 -13.44
CA LEU A 12 0.51 -45.03 -12.24
C LEU A 12 0.16 -43.62 -12.68
N LEU A 13 -1.12 -43.26 -12.62
CA LEU A 13 -1.60 -41.88 -12.67
C LEU A 13 -1.23 -41.21 -11.37
N GLY A 14 -0.12 -40.48 -11.37
CA GLY A 14 0.23 -39.57 -10.27
C GLY A 14 -0.78 -38.44 -10.19
N ALA A 15 -1.74 -38.55 -9.29
CA ALA A 15 -2.60 -37.45 -8.94
C ALA A 15 -1.76 -36.38 -8.20
N CYS A 16 -1.45 -35.29 -8.87
CA CYS A 16 -1.00 -34.08 -8.19
C CYS A 16 -2.16 -33.55 -7.34
N THR A 17 -2.24 -33.98 -6.10
CA THR A 17 -3.09 -33.33 -5.12
C THR A 17 -2.43 -31.98 -4.79
N THR A 18 -2.93 -30.91 -5.39
CA THR A 18 -2.68 -29.57 -4.90
C THR A 18 -3.29 -29.51 -3.51
N SER A 19 -2.46 -29.61 -2.51
CA SER A 19 -2.83 -29.39 -1.11
C SER A 19 -3.20 -27.93 -0.98
N SER A 20 -4.49 -27.62 -1.06
CA SER A 20 -5.03 -26.37 -0.56
C SER A 20 -4.93 -26.45 0.97
N GLY A 21 -3.76 -26.12 1.52
CA GLY A 21 -3.63 -25.85 2.93
C GLY A 21 -4.60 -24.74 3.31
N PRO A 22 -5.05 -24.66 4.57
CA PRO A 22 -5.86 -23.53 5.00
C PRO A 22 -5.08 -22.27 4.67
N GLU A 23 -5.67 -21.44 3.83
CA GLU A 23 -5.13 -20.14 3.47
C GLU A 23 -4.93 -19.40 4.79
N GLY A 24 -3.67 -19.24 5.21
CA GLY A 24 -3.34 -18.47 6.40
C GLY A 24 -3.90 -17.06 6.23
N PRO A 25 -4.14 -16.33 7.31
CA PRO A 25 -4.59 -14.95 7.19
C PRO A 25 -3.65 -14.23 6.20
N PRO A 26 -4.18 -13.46 5.26
CA PRO A 26 -3.37 -12.77 4.27
C PRO A 26 -2.23 -12.04 5.00
N PRO A 27 -1.00 -12.07 4.48
CA PRO A 27 0.11 -11.42 5.14
C PRO A 27 -0.30 -9.99 5.48
N MET A 28 -0.18 -9.62 6.75
CA MET A 28 -0.61 -8.32 7.29
C MET A 28 0.22 -7.15 6.76
N SER A 29 1.07 -7.40 5.81
CA SER A 29 1.92 -6.45 5.12
C SER A 29 1.35 -6.21 3.74
N ASP A 30 1.05 -4.98 3.44
CA ASP A 30 0.60 -4.52 2.14
C ASP A 30 -0.79 -5.03 1.72
N ASN A 31 -1.80 -4.20 1.84
CA ASN A 31 -3.01 -4.37 1.06
C ASN A 31 -2.65 -4.15 -0.42
N GLY A 32 -2.11 -5.19 -1.05
CA GLY A 32 -1.56 -5.07 -2.39
C GLY A 32 -0.38 -4.10 -2.44
N ASN A 33 -0.52 -3.00 -3.17
CA ASN A 33 0.52 -2.01 -3.40
C ASN A 33 0.33 -0.71 -2.61
N ASP A 34 -0.66 -0.64 -1.73
CA ASP A 34 -1.05 0.62 -1.07
C ASP A 34 0.10 1.25 -0.30
N CYS A 35 0.82 0.46 0.49
CA CYS A 35 1.97 0.95 1.26
C CYS A 35 3.10 1.46 0.34
N ALA A 36 3.36 0.76 -0.75
CA ALA A 36 4.39 1.16 -1.72
C ALA A 36 4.01 2.45 -2.46
N VAL A 37 2.73 2.61 -2.82
CA VAL A 37 2.21 3.84 -3.46
C VAL A 37 2.29 5.02 -2.50
N ILE A 38 1.86 4.86 -1.25
CA ILE A 38 1.98 5.90 -0.22
C ILE A 38 3.44 6.28 0.01
N ALA A 39 4.32 5.28 0.13
CA ALA A 39 5.74 5.51 0.35
C ALA A 39 6.40 6.27 -0.83
N ALA A 40 6.01 5.97 -2.07
CA ALA A 40 6.49 6.69 -3.23
C ALA A 40 6.13 8.19 -3.14
N VAL A 41 4.87 8.51 -2.83
CA VAL A 41 4.45 9.92 -2.68
C VAL A 41 5.12 10.59 -1.50
N ALA A 42 5.22 9.92 -0.36
CA ALA A 42 5.89 10.46 0.82
C ALA A 42 7.36 10.82 0.53
N LYS A 43 8.07 9.98 -0.21
CA LYS A 43 9.49 10.18 -0.51
C LYS A 43 9.75 11.11 -1.69
N GLU A 44 8.97 11.00 -2.75
CA GLU A 44 9.27 11.72 -4.00
C GLU A 44 8.57 13.08 -4.07
N HIS A 45 7.32 13.18 -3.62
CA HIS A 45 6.58 14.44 -3.62
C HIS A 45 6.89 15.29 -2.39
N TYR A 46 6.75 14.72 -1.19
CA TYR A 46 7.00 15.43 0.07
C TYR A 46 8.48 15.44 0.48
N ARG A 47 9.31 14.61 -0.13
CA ARG A 47 10.74 14.48 0.19
C ARG A 47 11.01 14.03 1.62
N PHE A 48 10.07 13.33 2.22
CA PHE A 48 10.26 12.80 3.57
C PHE A 48 11.42 11.81 3.63
N ASN A 49 12.16 11.89 4.71
CA ASN A 49 13.28 11.00 5.04
C ASN A 49 13.41 10.84 6.55
N THR A 50 14.44 10.15 7.02
CA THR A 50 14.65 9.87 8.44
C THR A 50 15.59 10.87 9.13
N THR A 51 16.08 11.89 8.45
CA THR A 51 17.10 12.81 8.98
C THR A 51 16.70 14.28 8.91
N ASP A 52 16.51 14.80 7.70
CA ASP A 52 16.36 16.25 7.47
C ASP A 52 14.92 16.70 7.35
N ASN A 53 14.07 15.82 6.82
CA ASN A 53 12.65 16.10 6.61
C ASN A 53 11.81 14.93 7.11
N VAL A 54 11.77 14.80 8.43
CA VAL A 54 10.99 13.75 9.09
C VAL A 54 9.50 14.05 8.90
N PRO A 55 8.70 13.06 8.46
CA PRO A 55 7.29 13.29 8.24
C PRO A 55 6.54 13.60 9.54
N PRO A 56 5.45 14.40 9.46
CA PRO A 56 4.53 14.57 10.57
C PRO A 56 3.72 13.27 10.80
N PRO A 57 2.88 13.21 11.84
CA PRO A 57 1.97 12.10 12.02
C PRO A 57 1.17 11.78 10.77
N LEU A 58 0.99 10.49 10.50
CA LEU A 58 0.29 9.97 9.34
C LEU A 58 -1.19 9.76 9.66
N TRP A 59 -2.05 10.24 8.79
CA TRP A 59 -3.47 9.92 8.80
C TRP A 59 -3.85 9.14 7.54
N LEU A 60 -4.37 7.93 7.74
CA LEU A 60 -4.95 7.12 6.68
C LEU A 60 -6.45 7.39 6.64
N ASP A 61 -6.91 8.05 5.59
CA ASP A 61 -8.31 8.42 5.42
C ASP A 61 -9.04 7.40 4.54
N ASP A 62 -9.90 6.62 5.15
CA ASP A 62 -10.65 5.57 4.48
C ASP A 62 -11.98 6.04 3.87
N GLU A 63 -12.35 7.29 4.11
CA GLU A 63 -13.65 7.84 3.67
C GLU A 63 -14.85 6.95 4.09
N GLY A 64 -14.72 6.19 5.16
CA GLY A 64 -15.75 5.29 5.66
C GLY A 64 -15.77 3.90 5.02
N SER A 65 -14.79 3.54 4.22
CA SER A 65 -14.70 2.23 3.56
C SER A 65 -14.17 1.11 4.46
N GLY A 66 -13.56 1.46 5.60
CA GLY A 66 -12.85 0.52 6.47
C GLY A 66 -11.42 0.19 5.99
N TRP A 67 -10.91 0.93 5.02
CA TRP A 67 -9.55 0.76 4.54
C TRP A 67 -8.54 1.12 5.63
N ALA A 68 -7.69 0.18 6.01
CA ALA A 68 -6.71 0.35 7.07
C ALA A 68 -5.45 -0.47 6.75
N PRO A 69 -4.62 -0.02 5.82
CA PRO A 69 -3.41 -0.73 5.45
C PRO A 69 -2.43 -0.77 6.61
N ARG A 70 -1.83 -1.92 6.83
CA ARG A 70 -0.77 -2.09 7.83
C ARG A 70 0.57 -2.10 7.12
N CYS A 71 1.28 -1.00 7.21
CA CYS A 71 2.53 -0.78 6.50
C CYS A 71 3.71 -0.81 7.46
N ASP A 72 4.74 -1.53 7.07
CA ASP A 72 6.05 -1.41 7.69
C ASP A 72 6.83 -0.30 6.97
N TRP A 73 6.71 0.92 7.47
CA TRP A 73 7.31 2.10 6.86
C TRP A 73 8.83 2.05 6.83
N SER A 74 9.45 1.34 7.77
CA SER A 74 10.90 1.19 7.82
C SER A 74 11.47 0.53 6.57
N ARG A 75 10.71 -0.37 5.95
CA ARG A 75 11.08 -1.02 4.68
C ARG A 75 11.22 -0.02 3.52
N TYR A 76 10.56 1.12 3.63
CA TYR A 76 10.61 2.19 2.63
C TYR A 76 11.55 3.33 3.02
N GLY A 77 12.27 3.19 4.15
CA GLY A 77 13.13 4.26 4.66
C GLY A 77 12.36 5.45 5.20
N LEU A 78 11.18 5.21 5.77
CA LEU A 78 10.30 6.21 6.38
C LEU A 78 10.06 5.88 7.84
N THR A 79 9.80 6.92 8.64
CA THR A 79 9.37 6.77 10.04
C THR A 79 8.33 7.83 10.34
N PHE A 80 7.08 7.42 10.54
CA PHE A 80 6.03 8.31 11.00
C PHE A 80 5.95 8.28 12.53
N PRO A 81 5.91 9.41 13.22
CA PRO A 81 5.85 9.44 14.69
C PRO A 81 4.57 8.83 15.25
N ALA A 82 3.50 8.84 14.50
CA ALA A 82 2.25 8.15 14.80
C ALA A 82 1.48 7.88 13.52
N THR A 83 0.66 6.82 13.52
CA THR A 83 -0.29 6.51 12.44
C THR A 83 -1.70 6.51 13.04
N PHE A 84 -2.59 7.28 12.44
CA PHE A 84 -4.00 7.33 12.81
C PHE A 84 -4.84 6.67 11.73
N HIS A 85 -5.82 5.91 12.17
CA HIS A 85 -6.88 5.37 11.33
C HIS A 85 -8.15 6.20 11.48
N PRO A 86 -9.12 6.09 10.60
CA PRO A 86 -10.33 6.91 10.60
C PRO A 86 -11.11 6.91 11.92
N ALA A 87 -11.07 5.79 12.66
CA ALA A 87 -11.67 5.69 13.98
C ALA A 87 -10.97 6.57 15.04
N ASP A 88 -9.70 6.90 14.81
CA ASP A 88 -8.85 7.62 15.76
C ASP A 88 -8.79 9.11 15.45
N ARG A 89 -9.85 9.72 14.97
CA ARG A 89 -9.89 11.11 14.51
C ARG A 89 -8.90 12.00 15.24
N PRO A 90 -8.00 12.72 14.52
CA PRO A 90 -7.08 13.64 15.17
C PRO A 90 -7.83 14.61 16.05
N GLN A 91 -7.37 14.76 17.29
CA GLN A 91 -7.95 15.77 18.18
C GLN A 91 -7.84 17.15 17.53
N PRO A 92 -8.80 18.06 17.73
CA PRO A 92 -8.81 19.38 17.10
C PRO A 92 -7.54 20.21 17.34
N GLN A 93 -6.77 19.86 18.36
CA GLN A 93 -5.51 20.53 18.73
C GLN A 93 -4.30 19.99 17.96
N ARG A 94 -4.44 18.91 17.18
CA ARG A 94 -3.34 18.42 16.35
C ARG A 94 -3.25 19.25 15.08
N VAL A 95 -2.16 19.95 14.97
CA VAL A 95 -1.99 21.02 14.01
C VAL A 95 -1.21 20.58 12.79
N GLN A 96 -0.54 19.44 12.85
CA GLN A 96 0.32 18.95 11.76
C GLN A 96 0.07 17.46 11.52
N TRP A 97 -0.24 17.13 10.28
CA TRP A 97 -0.27 15.75 9.80
C TRP A 97 -0.15 15.70 8.29
N VAL A 98 0.21 14.54 7.78
CA VAL A 98 0.06 14.18 6.38
C VAL A 98 -1.02 13.12 6.25
N SER A 99 -1.92 13.26 5.28
CA SER A 99 -3.00 12.31 5.04
C SER A 99 -2.87 11.67 3.67
N PHE A 100 -3.28 10.42 3.60
CA PHE A 100 -3.41 9.67 2.35
C PHE A 100 -4.76 8.99 2.33
N LYS A 101 -5.47 9.10 1.20
CA LYS A 101 -6.66 8.30 0.92
C LYS A 101 -6.28 6.98 0.27
N GLN A 102 -7.22 6.06 0.22
CA GLN A 102 -7.01 4.77 -0.44
C GLN A 102 -6.64 4.97 -1.91
N PRO A 103 -5.54 4.38 -2.40
CA PRO A 103 -5.17 4.45 -3.80
C PRO A 103 -6.23 3.82 -4.71
N ARG A 104 -6.47 4.44 -5.85
CA ARG A 104 -7.32 3.90 -6.91
C ARG A 104 -6.44 3.43 -8.06
N TYR A 105 -6.48 2.15 -8.37
CA TYR A 105 -5.64 1.54 -9.39
C TYR A 105 -6.29 1.54 -10.76
N ASP A 106 -5.49 1.74 -11.80
CA ASP A 106 -5.86 1.62 -13.20
C ASP A 106 -4.74 0.95 -14.00
N GLY A 107 -4.91 0.79 -15.32
CA GLY A 107 -3.93 0.13 -16.18
C GLY A 107 -2.56 0.84 -16.31
N ARG A 108 -2.38 2.02 -15.69
CA ARG A 108 -1.14 2.81 -15.72
C ARG A 108 -0.50 2.96 -14.36
N GLY A 109 -1.13 2.49 -13.30
CA GLY A 109 -0.65 2.62 -11.94
C GLY A 109 -1.76 2.96 -10.96
N ALA A 110 -1.56 3.99 -10.15
CA ALA A 110 -2.51 4.44 -9.15
C ALA A 110 -2.72 5.96 -9.18
N LEU A 111 -3.91 6.39 -8.78
CA LEU A 111 -4.22 7.76 -8.38
C LEU A 111 -4.41 7.77 -6.88
N ILE A 112 -3.81 8.72 -6.19
CA ILE A 112 -3.93 8.86 -4.75
C ILE A 112 -4.13 10.32 -4.37
N GLU A 113 -5.13 10.58 -3.55
CA GLU A 113 -5.34 11.88 -2.94
C GLU A 113 -4.56 11.97 -1.64
N VAL A 114 -3.87 13.08 -1.48
CA VAL A 114 -2.98 13.31 -0.34
C VAL A 114 -3.14 14.75 0.15
N GLY A 115 -2.89 14.96 1.43
CA GLY A 115 -2.94 16.29 2.02
C GLY A 115 -1.88 16.45 3.09
N ILE A 116 -1.44 17.68 3.30
CA ILE A 116 -0.56 18.03 4.41
C ILE A 116 -1.11 19.25 5.12
N LEU A 117 -1.13 19.20 6.43
CA LEU A 117 -1.45 20.33 7.30
C LEU A 117 -0.21 20.73 8.09
N HIS A 118 0.14 21.99 8.01
CA HIS A 118 1.22 22.60 8.78
C HIS A 118 0.70 23.45 9.94
N GLY A 119 -0.61 23.70 9.95
CA GLY A 119 -1.26 24.51 10.97
C GLY A 119 -2.78 24.52 10.77
N PRO A 120 -3.56 25.15 11.69
CA PRO A 120 -5.03 25.11 11.65
C PRO A 120 -5.64 25.64 10.34
N LEU A 121 -4.95 26.60 9.70
CA LEU A 121 -5.38 27.23 8.45
C LEU A 121 -4.24 27.24 7.42
N ALA A 122 -3.35 26.26 7.49
CA ALA A 122 -2.20 26.17 6.60
C ALA A 122 -2.05 24.73 6.12
N GLY A 123 -2.64 24.43 4.99
CA GLY A 123 -2.58 23.11 4.39
C GLY A 123 -2.75 23.15 2.89
N MET A 124 -2.44 22.06 2.27
CA MET A 124 -2.64 21.85 0.84
C MET A 124 -2.85 20.38 0.52
N GLY A 125 -3.65 20.14 -0.50
CA GLY A 125 -3.93 18.81 -1.00
C GLY A 125 -3.53 18.63 -2.45
N TYR A 126 -3.27 17.39 -2.80
CA TYR A 126 -2.88 17.01 -4.15
C TYR A 126 -3.57 15.71 -4.56
N GLU A 127 -3.75 15.54 -5.84
CA GLU A 127 -3.97 14.24 -6.46
C GLU A 127 -2.71 13.85 -7.23
N CYS A 128 -2.09 12.75 -6.83
CA CYS A 128 -0.85 12.27 -7.43
C CYS A 128 -1.11 11.05 -8.31
N ARG A 129 -0.53 11.06 -9.51
CA ARG A 129 -0.38 9.88 -10.35
C ARG A 129 0.89 9.15 -9.93
N VAL A 130 0.77 7.88 -9.55
CA VAL A 130 1.89 7.01 -9.22
C VAL A 130 1.95 5.89 -10.24
N ILE A 131 3.09 5.74 -10.89
CA ILE A 131 3.29 4.84 -12.02
C ILE A 131 3.98 3.58 -11.54
N SER A 132 3.44 2.42 -11.90
CA SER A 132 4.11 1.15 -11.65
C SER A 132 5.09 0.87 -12.79
N GLY A 133 6.34 0.59 -12.44
CA GLY A 133 7.40 0.28 -13.39
C GLY A 133 8.27 -0.88 -12.93
N PHE A 134 9.26 -1.22 -13.73
CA PHE A 134 10.18 -2.30 -13.43
C PHE A 134 10.97 -2.07 -12.12
N ALA A 135 11.27 -0.82 -11.79
CA ALA A 135 11.99 -0.43 -10.57
C ALA A 135 11.05 -0.18 -9.36
N GLY A 136 9.76 -0.46 -9.48
CA GLY A 136 8.76 -0.21 -8.44
C GLY A 136 7.84 0.97 -8.77
N TRP A 137 7.31 1.61 -7.72
CA TRP A 137 6.37 2.71 -7.82
C TRP A 137 7.09 4.05 -7.81
N THR A 138 6.76 4.93 -8.76
CA THR A 138 7.34 6.27 -8.90
C THR A 138 6.25 7.31 -9.10
N VAL A 139 6.43 8.51 -8.56
CA VAL A 139 5.49 9.61 -8.74
C VAL A 139 5.66 10.21 -10.13
N GLY A 140 4.59 10.26 -10.90
CA GLY A 140 4.55 10.91 -12.21
C GLY A 140 4.25 12.39 -12.05
N GLU A 141 3.02 12.74 -11.69
CA GLU A 141 2.54 14.11 -11.54
C GLU A 141 1.65 14.23 -10.32
N CYS A 142 1.80 15.31 -9.57
CA CYS A 142 0.87 15.70 -8.51
C CYS A 142 0.23 17.04 -8.86
N LYS A 143 -1.10 17.06 -8.88
CA LYS A 143 -1.89 18.27 -9.13
C LYS A 143 -2.45 18.79 -7.82
N ASN A 144 -2.28 20.08 -7.56
CA ASN A 144 -2.88 20.70 -6.38
C ASN A 144 -4.40 20.67 -6.51
N THR A 145 -5.08 20.24 -5.45
CA THR A 145 -6.54 20.13 -5.39
C THR A 145 -7.17 21.14 -4.46
N TRP A 146 -6.49 21.53 -3.40
CA TRP A 146 -6.94 22.56 -2.47
C TRP A 146 -5.78 23.21 -1.72
N ILE A 147 -6.00 24.43 -1.27
CA ILE A 147 -5.11 25.21 -0.38
C ILE A 147 -6.00 25.86 0.68
N SER A 148 -5.55 25.87 1.92
CA SER A 148 -6.22 26.54 3.02
C SER A 148 -5.28 27.47 3.78
#